data_a48ffe76e5bb719b93888a5dfb4207b5
#
_entry.id   a48ffe76e5bb719b93888a5dfb4207b5
#
_cell.length_a   1.000
_cell.length_b   1.000
_cell.length_c   1.000
_cell.angle_alpha   90.00
_cell.angle_beta   90.00
_cell.angle_gamma   90.00
#
_symmetry.space_group_name_H-M   'P 1'
#
loop_
_entity.id
_entity.type
_entity.pdbx_description
1 polymer ?
#
loop_
_entity_poly.entity_id
_entity_poly.type
_entity_poly.pdbx_seq_one_letter_code
_entity_poly.pdbx_strand_id
1 'polypeptide(L)'
;VSMHPDGGILNIDVLSFQRLAYRIFEETGGELRPLLSETGKTLVLQRIAQEQEKNLKVLGQNLKRHGAVAKMKSLVSELMQYQVTGEDLELWRERAKGKPLLALKLQDIGCIYQAFEEYLRDSYVTPEGVLEVLTAKLEQSEKIRTSEILFDGFVGFTPIQLKVLKELMALSPRLLVTVTMDERENPVGRCGPQNLFFASKKMVRQLLDRAQEVHCEVLPEVWTRRGEHSRFRKGSALDFLEQHLYRYDKEQWERTPDDELSIRVMVNPQEELRAVAGKIHELVRAGGYRYREIAVISGDLSSYASYARQIFRQAGIPCFIDEKHTVLMNPFVEFLRAALDLVVQDFSYESVFRYLRCGMGCLSREETDELENYVIALGIRGFQRYRETWT
;
A
#
# COMPACT_ATOMS: atom_id res chain seq x y z
N VAL A 1 20.81 -16.12 -7.87
CA VAL A 1 22.24 -15.84 -7.59
C VAL A 1 22.90 -17.06 -6.96
N SER A 2 22.37 -17.58 -5.84
CA SER A 2 22.98 -18.73 -5.12
C SER A 2 23.01 -20.03 -5.91
N MET A 3 22.17 -20.19 -6.91
CA MET A 3 22.12 -21.38 -7.79
C MET A 3 22.93 -21.26 -9.07
N HIS A 4 23.46 -20.07 -9.36
CA HIS A 4 24.29 -19.86 -10.55
C HIS A 4 25.74 -20.26 -10.27
N PRO A 5 26.40 -21.03 -11.15
CA PRO A 5 27.77 -21.53 -10.92
C PRO A 5 28.79 -20.42 -10.59
N ASP A 6 28.65 -19.27 -11.23
CA ASP A 6 29.58 -18.13 -11.06
C ASP A 6 29.16 -17.17 -9.91
N GLY A 7 28.11 -17.50 -9.14
CA GLY A 7 27.64 -16.68 -8.02
C GLY A 7 27.10 -15.29 -8.38
N GLY A 8 26.87 -15.03 -9.66
CA GLY A 8 26.37 -13.76 -10.18
C GLY A 8 25.43 -13.93 -11.36
N ILE A 9 24.54 -12.97 -11.58
CA ILE A 9 23.61 -12.93 -12.71
C ILE A 9 23.72 -11.53 -13.32
N LEU A 10 24.14 -11.46 -14.59
CA LEU A 10 24.36 -10.18 -15.29
C LEU A 10 23.20 -9.80 -16.23
N ASN A 11 22.39 -10.79 -16.66
CA ASN A 11 21.38 -10.60 -17.70
C ASN A 11 19.93 -10.69 -17.17
N ILE A 12 19.72 -10.50 -15.89
CA ILE A 12 18.38 -10.50 -15.29
C ILE A 12 18.16 -9.21 -14.52
N ASP A 13 17.17 -8.45 -14.95
CA ASP A 13 16.68 -7.27 -14.24
C ASP A 13 15.41 -7.63 -13.45
N VAL A 14 15.40 -7.36 -12.16
CA VAL A 14 14.19 -7.49 -11.29
C VAL A 14 13.56 -6.13 -11.15
N LEU A 15 12.41 -5.95 -11.77
CA LEU A 15 11.75 -4.65 -11.92
C LEU A 15 10.31 -4.67 -11.41
N SER A 16 9.86 -3.57 -10.84
CA SER A 16 8.42 -3.28 -10.73
C SER A 16 7.90 -2.72 -12.06
N PHE A 17 6.58 -2.70 -12.26
CA PHE A 17 5.98 -2.06 -13.43
C PHE A 17 6.48 -0.62 -13.65
N GLN A 18 6.62 0.13 -12.58
CA GLN A 18 7.10 1.51 -12.65
C GLN A 18 8.57 1.58 -13.08
N ARG A 19 9.43 0.70 -12.56
CA ARG A 19 10.83 0.62 -12.97
C ARG A 19 10.98 0.15 -14.43
N LEU A 20 10.11 -0.78 -14.85
CA LEU A 20 10.04 -1.18 -16.26
C LEU A 20 9.70 0.02 -17.13
N ALA A 21 8.71 0.83 -16.74
CA ALA A 21 8.36 2.03 -17.50
C ALA A 21 9.55 2.98 -17.68
N TYR A 22 10.26 3.30 -16.61
CA TYR A 22 11.44 4.16 -16.71
C TYR A 22 12.54 3.55 -17.57
N ARG A 23 12.75 2.23 -17.50
CA ARG A 23 13.74 1.54 -18.34
C ARG A 23 13.41 1.64 -19.82
N ILE A 24 12.13 1.58 -20.17
CA ILE A 24 11.66 1.75 -21.56
C ILE A 24 11.73 3.22 -21.97
N PHE A 25 11.42 4.15 -21.08
CA PHE A 25 11.52 5.58 -21.37
C PHE A 25 12.97 6.04 -21.63
N GLU A 26 13.94 5.46 -20.93
CA GLU A 26 15.37 5.68 -21.22
C GLU A 26 15.74 5.26 -22.65
N GLU A 27 15.10 4.21 -23.17
CA GLU A 27 15.35 3.69 -24.51
C GLU A 27 14.60 4.49 -25.59
N THR A 28 13.33 4.82 -25.35
CA THR A 28 12.41 5.32 -26.39
C THR A 28 12.18 6.83 -26.34
N GLY A 29 12.88 7.55 -25.46
CA GLY A 29 12.65 8.98 -25.25
C GLY A 29 11.34 9.23 -24.48
N GLY A 30 11.38 9.11 -23.18
CA GLY A 30 10.30 8.97 -22.24
C GLY A 30 9.24 10.08 -22.14
N GLU A 31 8.50 10.01 -21.05
CA GLU A 31 7.53 11.01 -20.63
C GLU A 31 8.26 12.25 -20.10
N LEU A 32 7.97 13.42 -20.67
CA LEU A 32 8.59 14.68 -20.30
C LEU A 32 7.93 15.35 -19.10
N ARG A 33 6.67 15.00 -18.82
CA ARG A 33 5.94 15.56 -17.68
C ARG A 33 6.49 14.98 -16.38
N PRO A 34 6.69 15.81 -15.34
CA PRO A 34 7.16 15.35 -14.05
C PRO A 34 6.13 14.42 -13.38
N LEU A 35 6.63 13.42 -12.64
CA LEU A 35 5.79 12.53 -11.86
C LEU A 35 5.17 13.26 -10.67
N LEU A 36 3.85 13.25 -10.56
CA LEU A 36 3.14 13.78 -9.41
C LEU A 36 3.26 12.81 -8.24
N SER A 37 3.96 13.23 -7.19
CA SER A 37 4.13 12.44 -5.97
C SER A 37 2.80 12.24 -5.23
N GLU A 38 2.76 11.28 -4.31
CA GLU A 38 1.58 11.05 -3.46
C GLU A 38 1.20 12.28 -2.61
N THR A 39 2.19 13.04 -2.14
CA THR A 39 1.95 14.32 -1.46
C THR A 39 1.42 15.36 -2.44
N GLY A 40 2.00 15.42 -3.65
CA GLY A 40 1.52 16.30 -4.72
C GLY A 40 0.06 16.04 -5.09
N LYS A 41 -0.34 14.77 -5.24
CA LYS A 41 -1.75 14.40 -5.46
C LYS A 41 -2.66 14.94 -4.36
N THR A 42 -2.23 14.83 -3.09
CA THR A 42 -3.01 15.32 -1.95
C THR A 42 -3.20 16.84 -2.02
N LEU A 43 -2.13 17.59 -2.31
CA LEU A 43 -2.17 19.05 -2.42
C LEU A 43 -3.04 19.51 -3.59
N VAL A 44 -2.92 18.87 -4.75
CA VAL A 44 -3.73 19.17 -5.93
C VAL A 44 -5.21 18.91 -5.66
N LEU A 45 -5.54 17.75 -5.07
CA LEU A 45 -6.93 17.43 -4.72
C LEU A 45 -7.50 18.37 -3.66
N GLN A 46 -6.69 18.81 -2.71
CA GLN A 46 -7.09 19.80 -1.72
C GLN A 46 -7.41 21.14 -2.38
N ARG A 47 -6.57 21.60 -3.31
CA ARG A 47 -6.80 22.81 -4.08
C ARG A 47 -8.06 22.70 -4.93
N ILE A 48 -8.23 21.62 -5.68
CA ILE A 48 -9.43 21.36 -6.48
C ILE A 48 -10.69 21.37 -5.60
N ALA A 49 -10.63 20.71 -4.43
CA ALA A 49 -11.76 20.69 -3.49
C ALA A 49 -12.15 22.09 -2.99
N GLN A 50 -11.16 22.99 -2.81
CA GLN A 50 -11.41 24.39 -2.46
C GLN A 50 -12.01 25.17 -3.62
N GLU A 51 -11.45 25.05 -4.82
CA GLU A 51 -11.91 25.73 -6.03
C GLU A 51 -13.34 25.30 -6.41
N GLN A 52 -13.65 24.01 -6.25
CA GLN A 52 -14.95 23.41 -6.57
C GLN A 52 -15.96 23.44 -5.41
N GLU A 53 -15.64 24.02 -4.25
CA GLU A 53 -16.47 23.95 -3.04
C GLU A 53 -17.95 24.32 -3.30
N LYS A 54 -18.19 25.34 -4.11
CA LYS A 54 -19.54 25.81 -4.45
C LYS A 54 -20.34 24.83 -5.33
N ASN A 55 -19.65 24.01 -6.10
CA ASN A 55 -20.25 23.03 -7.02
C ASN A 55 -20.52 21.70 -6.36
N LEU A 56 -19.84 21.40 -5.24
CA LEU A 56 -20.00 20.16 -4.50
C LEU A 56 -21.26 20.20 -3.62
N LYS A 57 -22.09 19.16 -3.71
CA LYS A 57 -23.40 19.09 -3.01
C LYS A 57 -23.31 18.46 -1.62
N VAL A 58 -22.42 17.49 -1.43
CA VAL A 58 -22.31 16.69 -0.21
C VAL A 58 -20.89 16.67 0.36
N LEU A 59 -19.86 16.64 -0.49
CA LEU A 59 -18.48 16.42 -0.06
C LEU A 59 -17.74 17.72 0.28
N GLY A 60 -18.21 18.90 -0.17
CA GLY A 60 -17.48 20.17 -0.07
C GLY A 60 -17.00 20.50 1.35
N GLN A 61 -17.87 20.47 2.36
CA GLN A 61 -17.48 20.75 3.74
C GLN A 61 -16.58 19.66 4.35
N ASN A 62 -16.77 18.40 3.94
CA ASN A 62 -15.98 17.29 4.46
C ASN A 62 -14.55 17.31 3.93
N LEU A 63 -14.32 17.77 2.71
CA LEU A 63 -13.01 17.85 2.06
C LEU A 63 -12.08 18.93 2.65
N LYS A 64 -12.57 19.76 3.55
CA LYS A 64 -11.71 20.64 4.39
C LYS A 64 -10.88 19.88 5.42
N ARG A 65 -11.21 18.62 5.69
CA ARG A 65 -10.50 17.76 6.65
C ARG A 65 -9.45 16.91 5.95
N HIS A 66 -8.22 16.88 6.47
CA HIS A 66 -7.13 16.10 5.93
C HIS A 66 -7.47 14.62 5.67
N GLY A 67 -8.17 13.97 6.59
CA GLY A 67 -8.57 12.58 6.42
C GLY A 67 -9.56 12.33 5.26
N ALA A 68 -10.39 13.32 4.92
CA ALA A 68 -11.31 13.22 3.81
C ALA A 68 -10.58 13.39 2.46
N VAL A 69 -9.61 14.31 2.39
CA VAL A 69 -8.76 14.47 1.19
C VAL A 69 -7.93 13.21 0.94
N ALA A 70 -7.39 12.58 2.00
CA ALA A 70 -6.65 11.33 1.87
C ALA A 70 -7.52 10.19 1.32
N LYS A 71 -8.78 10.08 1.77
CA LYS A 71 -9.74 9.11 1.22
C LYS A 71 -10.10 9.42 -0.23
N MET A 72 -10.28 10.69 -0.58
CA MET A 72 -10.53 11.12 -1.95
C MET A 72 -9.34 10.78 -2.86
N LYS A 73 -8.11 11.01 -2.40
CA LYS A 73 -6.89 10.61 -3.11
C LYS A 73 -6.87 9.11 -3.40
N SER A 74 -7.16 8.29 -2.40
CA SER A 74 -7.20 6.83 -2.58
C SER A 74 -8.26 6.42 -3.60
N LEU A 75 -9.45 7.03 -3.55
CA LEU A 75 -10.51 6.79 -4.51
C LEU A 75 -10.11 7.19 -5.93
N VAL A 76 -9.54 8.39 -6.12
CA VAL A 76 -9.06 8.87 -7.42
C VAL A 76 -7.99 7.94 -7.99
N SER A 77 -7.02 7.51 -7.17
CA SER A 77 -6.02 6.52 -7.59
C SER A 77 -6.65 5.19 -8.00
N GLU A 78 -7.67 4.73 -7.28
CA GLU A 78 -8.40 3.51 -7.62
C GLU A 78 -9.17 3.66 -8.94
N LEU A 79 -9.89 4.77 -9.14
CA LEU A 79 -10.58 5.06 -10.40
C LEU A 79 -9.62 5.04 -11.59
N MET A 80 -8.45 5.66 -11.46
CA MET A 80 -7.41 5.64 -12.50
C MET A 80 -6.86 4.23 -12.75
N GLN A 81 -6.57 3.45 -11.71
CA GLN A 81 -6.09 2.07 -11.85
C GLN A 81 -7.09 1.16 -12.56
N TYR A 82 -8.37 1.38 -12.32
CA TYR A 82 -9.46 0.65 -12.97
C TYR A 82 -9.92 1.28 -14.27
N GLN A 83 -9.28 2.37 -14.70
CA GLN A 83 -9.58 3.09 -15.93
C GLN A 83 -11.05 3.52 -16.03
N VAL A 84 -11.61 3.94 -14.91
CA VAL A 84 -12.97 4.49 -14.83
C VAL A 84 -12.97 5.86 -15.49
N THR A 85 -13.88 6.04 -16.43
CA THR A 85 -14.06 7.32 -17.16
C THR A 85 -15.13 8.18 -16.49
N GLY A 86 -15.18 9.47 -16.88
CA GLY A 86 -16.27 10.35 -16.47
C GLY A 86 -17.64 9.83 -16.90
N GLU A 87 -17.73 9.16 -18.08
CA GLU A 87 -18.96 8.53 -18.58
C GLU A 87 -19.43 7.37 -17.69
N ASP A 88 -18.49 6.55 -17.20
CA ASP A 88 -18.80 5.46 -16.25
C ASP A 88 -19.39 6.01 -14.95
N LEU A 89 -18.80 7.09 -14.41
CA LEU A 89 -19.29 7.74 -13.20
C LEU A 89 -20.70 8.32 -13.39
N GLU A 90 -20.97 8.88 -14.55
CA GLU A 90 -22.30 9.38 -14.89
C GLU A 90 -23.31 8.23 -15.03
N LEU A 91 -22.94 7.13 -15.68
CA LEU A 91 -23.76 5.93 -15.77
C LEU A 91 -24.06 5.34 -14.37
N TRP A 92 -23.08 5.31 -13.49
CA TRP A 92 -23.27 4.87 -12.09
C TRP A 92 -24.20 5.80 -11.33
N ARG A 93 -24.06 7.11 -11.54
CA ARG A 93 -24.98 8.12 -10.99
C ARG A 93 -26.42 7.87 -11.41
N GLU A 94 -26.64 7.60 -12.69
CA GLU A 94 -27.95 7.30 -13.23
C GLU A 94 -28.56 6.03 -12.63
N ARG A 95 -27.76 4.98 -12.49
CA ARG A 95 -28.20 3.73 -11.82
C ARG A 95 -28.48 3.92 -10.33
N ALA A 96 -27.88 4.90 -9.69
CA ALA A 96 -28.06 5.24 -8.29
C ALA A 96 -29.30 6.13 -8.01
N LYS A 97 -30.17 6.44 -8.99
CA LYS A 97 -31.35 7.32 -8.81
C LYS A 97 -32.28 6.91 -7.66
N GLY A 98 -32.34 5.62 -7.31
CA GLY A 98 -33.03 5.13 -6.12
C GLY A 98 -32.35 5.38 -4.78
N LYS A 99 -31.13 5.96 -4.78
CA LYS A 99 -30.32 6.29 -3.60
C LYS A 99 -29.80 7.74 -3.70
N PRO A 100 -30.63 8.76 -3.38
CA PRO A 100 -30.30 10.17 -3.69
C PRO A 100 -28.95 10.64 -3.17
N LEU A 101 -28.59 10.24 -1.95
CA LEU A 101 -27.30 10.61 -1.34
C LEU A 101 -26.11 10.00 -2.10
N LEU A 102 -26.24 8.76 -2.60
CA LEU A 102 -25.20 8.13 -3.41
C LEU A 102 -25.06 8.81 -4.78
N ALA A 103 -26.17 9.15 -5.42
CA ALA A 103 -26.16 9.86 -6.69
C ALA A 103 -25.46 11.24 -6.57
N LEU A 104 -25.74 12.01 -5.50
CA LEU A 104 -25.06 13.27 -5.22
C LEU A 104 -23.57 13.10 -4.92
N LYS A 105 -23.18 12.04 -4.17
CA LYS A 105 -21.77 11.73 -3.94
C LYS A 105 -21.03 11.37 -5.22
N LEU A 106 -21.65 10.59 -6.11
CA LEU A 106 -21.07 10.23 -7.41
C LEU A 106 -20.91 11.47 -8.29
N GLN A 107 -21.86 12.41 -8.26
CA GLN A 107 -21.75 13.69 -8.94
C GLN A 107 -20.54 14.48 -8.43
N ASP A 108 -20.38 14.62 -7.12
CA ASP A 108 -19.25 15.34 -6.52
C ASP A 108 -17.91 14.67 -6.85
N ILE A 109 -17.86 13.34 -6.81
CA ILE A 109 -16.67 12.55 -7.19
C ILE A 109 -16.33 12.80 -8.66
N GLY A 110 -17.32 12.76 -9.56
CA GLY A 110 -17.13 13.04 -10.98
C GLY A 110 -16.58 14.44 -11.24
N CYS A 111 -17.10 15.45 -10.55
CA CYS A 111 -16.62 16.84 -10.64
C CYS A 111 -15.14 16.96 -10.23
N ILE A 112 -14.76 16.34 -9.11
CA ILE A 112 -13.37 16.35 -8.60
C ILE A 112 -12.45 15.56 -9.54
N TYR A 113 -12.89 14.41 -9.99
CA TYR A 113 -12.10 13.53 -10.86
C TYR A 113 -11.81 14.20 -12.21
N GLN A 114 -12.81 14.79 -12.84
CA GLN A 114 -12.66 15.53 -14.09
C GLN A 114 -11.71 16.72 -13.93
N ALA A 115 -11.86 17.52 -12.86
CA ALA A 115 -10.98 18.65 -12.58
C ALA A 115 -9.52 18.17 -12.32
N PHE A 116 -9.35 17.00 -11.71
CA PHE A 116 -8.04 16.40 -11.50
C PHE A 116 -7.40 15.92 -12.80
N GLU A 117 -8.15 15.25 -13.68
CA GLU A 117 -7.67 14.84 -15.00
C GLU A 117 -7.27 16.04 -15.85
N GLU A 118 -8.06 17.12 -15.79
CA GLU A 118 -7.79 18.38 -16.49
C GLU A 118 -6.50 19.05 -15.98
N TYR A 119 -6.28 19.04 -14.66
CA TYR A 119 -5.04 19.54 -14.06
C TYR A 119 -3.81 18.74 -14.48
N LEU A 120 -3.93 17.42 -14.65
CA LEU A 120 -2.83 16.56 -15.05
C LEU A 120 -2.45 16.68 -16.53
N ARG A 121 -3.40 16.99 -17.39
CA ARG A 121 -3.31 16.82 -18.86
C ARG A 121 -1.96 17.26 -19.45
N ASP A 122 -1.49 18.44 -19.08
CA ASP A 122 -0.26 19.03 -19.67
C ASP A 122 0.87 19.24 -18.64
N SER A 123 0.59 18.98 -17.37
CA SER A 123 1.50 19.40 -16.30
C SER A 123 2.21 18.24 -15.61
N TYR A 124 1.52 17.13 -15.39
CA TYR A 124 2.04 16.02 -14.61
C TYR A 124 1.57 14.66 -15.13
N VAL A 125 2.31 13.61 -14.76
CA VAL A 125 1.88 12.22 -14.88
C VAL A 125 1.78 11.58 -13.50
N THR A 126 0.75 10.78 -13.26
CA THR A 126 0.62 10.00 -12.01
C THR A 126 1.30 8.64 -12.16
N PRO A 127 1.59 7.93 -11.04
CA PRO A 127 2.10 6.55 -11.11
C PRO A 127 1.22 5.61 -11.94
N GLU A 128 -0.10 5.83 -11.94
CA GLU A 128 -1.06 5.08 -12.75
C GLU A 128 -0.95 5.49 -14.23
N GLY A 129 -0.85 6.78 -14.52
CA GLY A 129 -0.69 7.32 -15.87
C GLY A 129 0.63 6.92 -16.53
N VAL A 130 1.68 6.69 -15.75
CA VAL A 130 2.96 6.15 -16.25
C VAL A 130 2.76 4.83 -17.00
N LEU A 131 1.83 3.97 -16.55
CA LEU A 131 1.56 2.69 -17.20
C LEU A 131 0.82 2.84 -18.54
N GLU A 132 0.04 3.91 -18.72
CA GLU A 132 -0.59 4.24 -20.00
C GLU A 132 0.47 4.69 -21.01
N VAL A 133 1.38 5.56 -20.59
CA VAL A 133 2.51 5.99 -21.42
C VAL A 133 3.41 4.80 -21.75
N LEU A 134 3.69 3.92 -20.77
CA LEU A 134 4.43 2.68 -21.02
C LEU A 134 3.77 1.85 -22.11
N THR A 135 2.47 1.60 -22.01
CA THR A 135 1.72 0.82 -22.99
C THR A 135 1.91 1.37 -24.41
N ALA A 136 1.83 2.70 -24.57
CA ALA A 136 2.01 3.35 -25.88
C ALA A 136 3.45 3.31 -26.41
N LYS A 137 4.44 3.14 -25.53
CA LYS A 137 5.87 3.12 -25.88
C LYS A 137 6.47 1.72 -26.06
N LEU A 138 5.80 0.69 -25.56
CA LEU A 138 6.33 -0.69 -25.63
C LEU A 138 6.65 -1.14 -27.05
N GLU A 139 5.85 -0.78 -28.03
CA GLU A 139 6.04 -1.15 -29.43
C GLU A 139 7.37 -0.64 -30.00
N GLN A 140 7.91 0.46 -29.47
CA GLN A 140 9.15 1.08 -29.88
C GLN A 140 10.40 0.46 -29.23
N SER A 141 10.23 -0.44 -28.25
CA SER A 141 11.35 -1.00 -27.49
C SER A 141 11.92 -2.25 -28.14
N GLU A 142 13.18 -2.18 -28.52
CA GLU A 142 13.97 -3.34 -28.96
C GLU A 142 14.30 -4.28 -27.78
N LYS A 143 14.48 -3.75 -26.58
CA LYS A 143 14.74 -4.55 -25.38
C LYS A 143 13.62 -5.53 -25.11
N ILE A 144 12.37 -5.11 -25.22
CA ILE A 144 11.20 -5.98 -25.01
C ILE A 144 11.16 -7.08 -26.07
N ARG A 145 11.46 -6.76 -27.33
CA ARG A 145 11.46 -7.73 -28.44
C ARG A 145 12.52 -8.81 -28.30
N THR A 146 13.56 -8.56 -27.53
CA THR A 146 14.69 -9.49 -27.34
C THR A 146 14.72 -10.11 -25.94
N SER A 147 13.79 -9.77 -25.06
CA SER A 147 13.78 -10.22 -23.66
C SER A 147 12.67 -11.23 -23.38
N GLU A 148 12.99 -12.28 -22.65
CA GLU A 148 11.98 -13.12 -21.99
C GLU A 148 11.48 -12.42 -20.71
N ILE A 149 10.18 -12.45 -20.45
CA ILE A 149 9.55 -11.75 -19.35
C ILE A 149 8.93 -12.74 -18.39
N LEU A 150 9.23 -12.57 -17.09
CA LEU A 150 8.70 -13.39 -16.03
C LEU A 150 7.92 -12.51 -15.03
N PHE A 151 6.67 -12.85 -14.77
CA PHE A 151 5.87 -12.30 -13.68
C PHE A 151 5.78 -13.31 -12.54
N ASP A 152 6.31 -12.95 -11.38
CA ASP A 152 6.35 -13.83 -10.22
C ASP A 152 5.67 -13.20 -9.00
N GLY A 153 4.90 -14.02 -8.25
CA GLY A 153 4.27 -13.62 -7.00
C GLY A 153 3.02 -12.75 -7.13
N PHE A 154 2.43 -12.60 -8.32
CA PHE A 154 1.19 -11.87 -8.50
C PHE A 154 -0.02 -12.74 -8.21
N VAL A 155 -1.02 -12.15 -7.54
CA VAL A 155 -2.33 -12.78 -7.27
C VAL A 155 -3.45 -12.20 -8.15
N GLY A 156 -3.15 -11.20 -8.96
CA GLY A 156 -4.05 -10.52 -9.88
C GLY A 156 -3.40 -9.29 -10.49
N PHE A 157 -4.01 -8.76 -11.55
CA PHE A 157 -3.57 -7.55 -12.23
C PHE A 157 -4.72 -6.55 -12.33
N THR A 158 -4.40 -5.27 -12.20
CA THR A 158 -5.34 -4.19 -12.47
C THR A 158 -5.61 -4.06 -13.98
N PRO A 159 -6.71 -3.45 -14.42
CA PRO A 159 -6.99 -3.28 -15.84
C PRO A 159 -5.87 -2.61 -16.64
N ILE A 160 -5.22 -1.58 -16.06
CA ILE A 160 -4.09 -0.94 -16.72
C ILE A 160 -2.87 -1.86 -16.82
N GLN A 161 -2.59 -2.68 -15.80
CA GLN A 161 -1.54 -3.69 -15.87
C GLN A 161 -1.84 -4.76 -16.92
N LEU A 162 -3.12 -5.18 -17.04
CA LEU A 162 -3.53 -6.13 -18.09
C LEU A 162 -3.33 -5.56 -19.50
N LYS A 163 -3.49 -4.24 -19.70
CA LYS A 163 -3.13 -3.60 -20.98
C LYS A 163 -1.63 -3.72 -21.25
N VAL A 164 -0.79 -3.40 -20.26
CA VAL A 164 0.66 -3.56 -20.38
C VAL A 164 1.02 -5.01 -20.71
N LEU A 165 0.45 -5.98 -19.98
CA LEU A 165 0.70 -7.41 -20.23
C LEU A 165 0.27 -7.82 -21.65
N LYS A 166 -0.84 -7.31 -22.16
CA LYS A 166 -1.31 -7.56 -23.51
C LYS A 166 -0.26 -7.15 -24.56
N GLU A 167 0.30 -5.94 -24.43
CA GLU A 167 1.37 -5.49 -25.33
C GLU A 167 2.65 -6.31 -25.16
N LEU A 168 3.01 -6.66 -23.93
CA LEU A 168 4.15 -7.53 -23.67
C LEU A 168 3.99 -8.93 -24.27
N MET A 169 2.78 -9.50 -24.24
CA MET A 169 2.47 -10.77 -24.89
C MET A 169 2.62 -10.71 -26.42
N ALA A 170 2.29 -9.57 -27.02
CA ALA A 170 2.42 -9.38 -28.46
C ALA A 170 3.85 -9.15 -28.92
N LEU A 171 4.72 -8.58 -28.07
CA LEU A 171 6.03 -8.10 -28.46
C LEU A 171 7.18 -9.00 -28.01
N SER A 172 7.10 -9.60 -26.81
CA SER A 172 8.22 -10.39 -26.27
C SER A 172 8.24 -11.81 -26.83
N PRO A 173 9.43 -12.42 -27.01
CA PRO A 173 9.57 -13.79 -27.50
C PRO A 173 8.88 -14.81 -26.59
N ARG A 174 8.87 -14.56 -25.29
CA ARG A 174 8.30 -15.44 -24.28
C ARG A 174 7.86 -14.67 -23.04
N LEU A 175 6.64 -14.96 -22.59
CA LEU A 175 6.11 -14.43 -21.32
C LEU A 175 5.69 -15.59 -20.42
N LEU A 176 6.20 -15.63 -19.19
CA LEU A 176 5.88 -16.64 -18.19
C LEU A 176 5.26 -15.96 -16.98
N VAL A 177 4.19 -16.54 -16.45
CA VAL A 177 3.53 -16.07 -15.22
C VAL A 177 3.46 -17.21 -14.23
N THR A 178 4.02 -17.01 -13.02
CA THR A 178 3.83 -17.98 -11.93
C THR A 178 2.49 -17.73 -11.26
N VAL A 179 1.79 -18.81 -10.95
CA VAL A 179 0.46 -18.76 -10.31
C VAL A 179 0.43 -19.70 -9.13
N THR A 180 0.10 -19.19 -7.96
CA THR A 180 -0.10 -20.02 -6.77
C THR A 180 -1.47 -20.69 -6.86
N MET A 181 -1.47 -22.02 -6.97
CA MET A 181 -2.68 -22.83 -7.05
C MET A 181 -2.38 -24.26 -6.59
N ASP A 182 -3.39 -24.95 -6.11
CA ASP A 182 -3.29 -26.39 -5.80
C ASP A 182 -3.39 -27.20 -7.10
N GLU A 183 -2.60 -28.26 -7.21
CA GLU A 183 -2.61 -29.15 -8.39
C GLU A 183 -3.94 -29.87 -8.65
N ARG A 184 -4.81 -29.95 -7.62
CA ARG A 184 -6.16 -30.50 -7.73
C ARG A 184 -7.18 -29.52 -8.34
N GLU A 185 -6.80 -28.26 -8.49
CA GLU A 185 -7.69 -27.23 -9.01
C GLU A 185 -7.63 -27.15 -10.54
N ASN A 186 -8.78 -26.90 -11.16
CA ASN A 186 -8.80 -26.53 -12.57
C ASN A 186 -8.51 -25.03 -12.71
N PRO A 187 -7.38 -24.63 -13.34
CA PRO A 187 -6.96 -23.22 -13.43
C PRO A 187 -8.00 -22.31 -14.11
N VAL A 188 -8.71 -22.82 -15.07
CA VAL A 188 -9.75 -22.08 -15.82
C VAL A 188 -11.15 -22.28 -15.27
N GLY A 189 -11.31 -23.15 -14.27
CA GLY A 189 -12.59 -23.49 -13.66
C GLY A 189 -13.28 -22.26 -13.05
N ARG A 190 -14.57 -22.11 -13.29
CA ARG A 190 -15.38 -21.05 -12.64
C ARG A 190 -15.60 -21.41 -11.17
N CYS A 191 -15.45 -20.44 -10.29
CA CYS A 191 -15.73 -20.58 -8.87
C CYS A 191 -16.21 -19.24 -8.29
N GLY A 192 -16.82 -19.27 -7.12
CA GLY A 192 -17.25 -18.06 -6.43
C GLY A 192 -16.14 -17.43 -5.58
N PRO A 193 -16.34 -16.20 -5.07
CA PRO A 193 -15.35 -15.47 -4.26
C PRO A 193 -14.92 -16.18 -2.98
N GLN A 194 -15.72 -17.14 -2.50
CA GLN A 194 -15.43 -17.96 -1.33
C GLN A 194 -14.38 -19.05 -1.57
N ASN A 195 -14.03 -19.32 -2.84
CA ASN A 195 -13.01 -20.32 -3.16
C ASN A 195 -11.62 -19.74 -2.87
N LEU A 196 -10.75 -20.54 -2.23
CA LEU A 196 -9.40 -20.15 -1.86
C LEU A 196 -8.59 -19.60 -3.06
N PHE A 197 -8.75 -20.21 -4.23
CA PHE A 197 -8.01 -19.85 -5.45
C PHE A 197 -8.83 -19.00 -6.44
N PHE A 198 -9.89 -18.34 -5.96
CA PHE A 198 -10.72 -17.47 -6.81
C PHE A 198 -9.91 -16.40 -7.53
N ALA A 199 -9.04 -15.69 -6.80
CA ALA A 199 -8.20 -14.63 -7.38
C ALA A 199 -7.25 -15.19 -8.44
N SER A 200 -6.55 -16.30 -8.14
CA SER A 200 -5.64 -16.98 -9.06
C SER A 200 -6.36 -17.44 -10.34
N LYS A 201 -7.51 -18.09 -10.19
CA LYS A 201 -8.33 -18.54 -11.35
C LYS A 201 -8.85 -17.37 -12.18
N LYS A 202 -9.28 -16.28 -11.52
CA LYS A 202 -9.68 -15.05 -12.21
C LYS A 202 -8.52 -14.47 -13.02
N MET A 203 -7.34 -14.41 -12.42
CA MET A 203 -6.12 -13.92 -13.08
C MET A 203 -5.77 -14.77 -14.30
N VAL A 204 -5.75 -16.09 -14.18
CA VAL A 204 -5.48 -17.00 -15.31
C VAL A 204 -6.45 -16.76 -16.45
N ARG A 205 -7.75 -16.69 -16.20
CA ARG A 205 -8.74 -16.40 -17.24
C ARG A 205 -8.48 -15.06 -17.93
N GLN A 206 -8.22 -14.00 -17.15
CA GLN A 206 -7.91 -12.68 -17.70
C GLN A 206 -6.66 -12.68 -18.58
N LEU A 207 -5.63 -13.44 -18.21
CA LEU A 207 -4.41 -13.60 -19.02
C LEU A 207 -4.69 -14.35 -20.31
N LEU A 208 -5.47 -15.42 -20.26
CA LEU A 208 -5.87 -16.19 -21.45
C LEU A 208 -6.73 -15.35 -22.41
N ASP A 209 -7.67 -14.55 -21.88
CA ASP A 209 -8.46 -13.61 -22.69
C ASP A 209 -7.55 -12.61 -23.42
N ARG A 210 -6.52 -12.05 -22.74
CA ARG A 210 -5.56 -11.14 -23.37
C ARG A 210 -4.68 -11.83 -24.40
N ALA A 211 -4.22 -13.05 -24.11
CA ALA A 211 -3.43 -13.85 -25.08
C ALA A 211 -4.24 -14.14 -26.35
N GLN A 212 -5.53 -14.46 -26.22
CA GLN A 212 -6.41 -14.67 -27.35
C GLN A 212 -6.62 -13.39 -28.17
N GLU A 213 -6.75 -12.22 -27.55
CA GLU A 213 -6.90 -10.94 -28.23
C GLU A 213 -5.70 -10.58 -29.12
N VAL A 214 -4.49 -10.99 -28.74
CA VAL A 214 -3.25 -10.74 -29.51
C VAL A 214 -2.80 -11.96 -30.32
N HIS A 215 -3.61 -13.01 -30.37
CA HIS A 215 -3.29 -14.27 -31.05
C HIS A 215 -1.96 -14.90 -30.61
N CYS A 216 -1.61 -14.74 -29.33
CA CYS A 216 -0.42 -15.32 -28.73
C CYS A 216 -0.61 -16.83 -28.53
N GLU A 217 0.39 -17.64 -28.87
CA GLU A 217 0.39 -19.06 -28.57
C GLU A 217 0.49 -19.29 -27.06
N VAL A 218 -0.45 -20.07 -26.52
CA VAL A 218 -0.45 -20.45 -25.11
C VAL A 218 0.12 -21.84 -24.97
N LEU A 219 1.31 -21.94 -24.38
CA LEU A 219 1.96 -23.22 -24.12
C LEU A 219 1.26 -23.98 -22.97
N PRO A 220 1.39 -25.31 -22.94
CA PRO A 220 0.87 -26.11 -21.83
C PRO A 220 1.44 -25.61 -20.48
N GLU A 221 0.57 -25.63 -19.46
CA GLU A 221 0.96 -25.26 -18.11
C GLU A 221 1.97 -26.24 -17.49
N VAL A 222 2.91 -25.70 -16.74
CA VAL A 222 3.91 -26.49 -16.02
C VAL A 222 3.57 -26.46 -14.53
N TRP A 223 3.27 -27.62 -13.97
CA TRP A 223 3.00 -27.78 -12.56
C TRP A 223 4.27 -28.14 -11.80
N THR A 224 4.64 -27.30 -10.82
CA THR A 224 5.67 -27.67 -9.85
C THR A 224 5.04 -28.62 -8.83
N ARG A 225 5.19 -29.90 -9.05
CA ARG A 225 4.58 -30.92 -8.21
C ARG A 225 5.16 -30.91 -6.80
N ARG A 226 4.33 -31.27 -5.82
CA ARG A 226 4.68 -31.56 -4.44
C ARG A 226 5.57 -32.83 -4.41
N GLY A 227 6.85 -32.64 -4.60
CA GLY A 227 7.84 -33.71 -4.65
C GLY A 227 8.67 -33.79 -3.38
N GLU A 228 9.90 -34.28 -3.49
CA GLU A 228 10.87 -34.41 -2.41
C GLU A 228 11.23 -33.09 -1.70
N HIS A 229 10.86 -31.96 -2.30
CA HIS A 229 11.10 -30.60 -1.77
C HIS A 229 9.91 -29.96 -1.06
N SER A 230 8.89 -30.75 -0.61
CA SER A 230 7.85 -30.20 0.24
C SER A 230 8.47 -29.64 1.51
N ARG A 231 8.08 -28.40 1.90
CA ARG A 231 8.54 -27.78 3.15
C ARG A 231 7.97 -28.47 4.39
N PHE A 232 6.95 -29.30 4.23
CA PHE A 232 6.30 -30.03 5.30
C PHE A 232 6.68 -31.52 5.25
N ARG A 233 6.95 -32.10 6.42
CA ARG A 233 7.20 -33.55 6.55
C ARG A 233 5.92 -34.31 6.18
N LYS A 234 5.99 -35.17 5.20
CA LYS A 234 4.85 -35.98 4.74
C LYS A 234 4.17 -36.69 5.90
N GLY A 235 2.85 -36.56 6.02
CA GLY A 235 2.05 -37.14 7.07
C GLY A 235 2.18 -36.46 8.45
N SER A 236 2.74 -35.23 8.50
CA SER A 236 2.72 -34.40 9.71
C SER A 236 1.43 -33.58 9.82
N ALA A 237 1.17 -32.99 10.99
CA ALA A 237 0.02 -32.14 11.22
C ALA A 237 0.02 -30.91 10.28
N LEU A 238 1.18 -30.33 10.02
CA LEU A 238 1.32 -29.21 9.09
C LEU A 238 1.09 -29.63 7.63
N ASP A 239 1.49 -30.84 7.25
CA ASP A 239 1.22 -31.41 5.93
C ASP A 239 -0.28 -31.64 5.71
N PHE A 240 -0.97 -32.15 6.73
CA PHE A 240 -2.42 -32.29 6.70
C PHE A 240 -3.13 -30.95 6.64
N LEU A 241 -2.71 -30.01 7.49
CA LEU A 241 -3.29 -28.65 7.54
C LEU A 241 -3.17 -27.94 6.18
N GLU A 242 -2.01 -28.03 5.53
CA GLU A 242 -1.78 -27.42 4.22
C GLU A 242 -2.70 -28.02 3.15
N GLN A 243 -3.01 -29.32 3.25
CA GLN A 243 -3.88 -29.98 2.28
C GLN A 243 -5.36 -29.70 2.50
N HIS A 244 -5.81 -29.46 3.72
CA HIS A 244 -7.23 -29.42 4.09
C HIS A 244 -7.71 -28.04 4.58
N LEU A 245 -6.80 -27.12 4.98
CA LEU A 245 -7.18 -25.82 5.48
C LEU A 245 -7.97 -25.01 4.43
N TYR A 246 -9.09 -24.44 4.85
CA TYR A 246 -10.05 -23.71 4.00
C TYR A 246 -10.68 -24.56 2.88
N ARG A 247 -10.59 -25.87 2.95
CA ARG A 247 -11.37 -26.77 2.11
C ARG A 247 -12.58 -27.24 2.87
N TYR A 248 -13.69 -27.38 2.18
CA TYR A 248 -14.93 -27.86 2.75
C TYR A 248 -15.02 -29.40 2.65
N ASP A 249 -13.89 -30.08 2.88
CA ASP A 249 -13.87 -31.54 3.00
C ASP A 249 -14.19 -31.97 4.44
N LYS A 250 -14.48 -33.25 4.61
CA LYS A 250 -14.82 -33.84 5.92
C LYS A 250 -13.63 -34.52 6.59
N GLU A 251 -12.46 -34.39 6.01
CA GLU A 251 -11.25 -35.01 6.54
C GLU A 251 -10.87 -34.40 7.89
N GLN A 252 -10.55 -35.25 8.82
CA GLN A 252 -10.18 -34.86 10.18
C GLN A 252 -8.81 -35.45 10.54
N TRP A 253 -8.02 -34.67 11.24
CA TRP A 253 -6.76 -35.15 11.80
C TRP A 253 -7.04 -36.02 13.04
N GLU A 254 -6.77 -37.31 12.95
CA GLU A 254 -7.08 -38.29 14.00
C GLU A 254 -5.99 -38.44 15.07
N ARG A 255 -4.79 -37.91 14.82
CA ARG A 255 -3.66 -37.99 15.73
C ARG A 255 -3.57 -36.73 16.59
N THR A 256 -3.04 -36.90 17.83
CA THR A 256 -2.62 -35.72 18.60
C THR A 256 -1.53 -34.98 17.80
N PRO A 257 -1.67 -33.67 17.55
CA PRO A 257 -0.61 -32.92 16.90
C PRO A 257 0.67 -33.05 17.72
N ASP A 258 1.78 -33.40 17.05
CA ASP A 258 3.10 -33.26 17.63
C ASP A 258 3.35 -31.79 18.03
N ASP A 259 4.51 -31.47 18.60
CA ASP A 259 4.89 -30.09 18.98
C ASP A 259 4.97 -29.10 17.80
N GLU A 260 4.63 -29.56 16.58
CA GLU A 260 4.62 -28.76 15.35
C GLU A 260 3.51 -27.69 15.32
N LEU A 261 2.38 -27.92 16.00
CA LEU A 261 1.23 -27.03 16.00
C LEU A 261 0.67 -26.85 17.41
N SER A 262 0.53 -25.62 17.86
CA SER A 262 -0.17 -25.30 19.10
C SER A 262 -1.06 -24.08 18.93
N ILE A 263 -2.26 -24.12 19.54
CA ILE A 263 -3.18 -22.99 19.59
C ILE A 263 -3.30 -22.57 21.05
N ARG A 264 -3.09 -21.29 21.31
CA ARG A 264 -3.21 -20.71 22.65
C ARG A 264 -4.16 -19.53 22.62
N VAL A 265 -5.09 -19.48 23.55
CA VAL A 265 -6.04 -18.37 23.71
C VAL A 265 -5.58 -17.55 24.93
N MET A 266 -5.35 -16.27 24.72
CA MET A 266 -4.91 -15.33 25.75
C MET A 266 -5.99 -14.28 26.04
N VAL A 267 -5.91 -13.63 27.21
CA VAL A 267 -6.91 -12.68 27.68
C VAL A 267 -6.83 -11.36 26.93
N ASN A 268 -5.63 -10.98 26.49
CA ASN A 268 -5.37 -9.73 25.80
C ASN A 268 -4.07 -9.79 24.97
N PRO A 269 -3.85 -8.82 24.05
CA PRO A 269 -2.66 -8.80 23.20
C PRO A 269 -1.31 -8.77 23.96
N GLN A 270 -1.27 -8.18 25.16
CA GLN A 270 -0.03 -8.14 25.95
C GLN A 270 0.34 -9.53 26.46
N GLU A 271 -0.62 -10.28 27.01
CA GLU A 271 -0.40 -11.65 27.47
C GLU A 271 -0.09 -12.59 26.32
N GLU A 272 -0.70 -12.39 25.17
CA GLU A 272 -0.36 -13.10 23.93
C GLU A 272 1.11 -12.91 23.57
N LEU A 273 1.60 -11.68 23.55
CA LEU A 273 3.00 -11.38 23.24
C LEU A 273 3.98 -11.87 24.33
N ARG A 274 3.58 -11.85 25.60
CA ARG A 274 4.39 -12.48 26.67
C ARG A 274 4.53 -13.99 26.48
N ALA A 275 3.43 -14.64 26.12
CA ALA A 275 3.46 -16.08 25.82
C ALA A 275 4.34 -16.37 24.58
N VAL A 276 4.25 -15.53 23.53
CA VAL A 276 5.12 -15.60 22.36
C VAL A 276 6.59 -15.42 22.75
N ALA A 277 6.92 -14.42 23.58
CA ALA A 277 8.27 -14.19 24.04
C ALA A 277 8.84 -15.41 24.83
N GLY A 278 8.01 -16.01 25.69
CA GLY A 278 8.35 -17.23 26.39
C GLY A 278 8.65 -18.40 25.42
N LYS A 279 7.80 -18.57 24.39
CA LYS A 279 8.00 -19.61 23.38
C LYS A 279 9.25 -19.38 22.54
N ILE A 280 9.55 -18.13 22.18
CA ILE A 280 10.80 -17.79 21.49
C ILE A 280 12.01 -18.19 22.33
N HIS A 281 12.01 -17.90 23.62
CA HIS A 281 13.10 -18.33 24.52
C HIS A 281 13.23 -19.83 24.63
N GLU A 282 12.11 -20.56 24.71
CA GLU A 282 12.10 -22.03 24.70
C GLU A 282 12.74 -22.57 23.42
N LEU A 283 12.33 -22.08 22.25
CA LEU A 283 12.86 -22.49 20.95
C LEU A 283 14.37 -22.20 20.82
N VAL A 284 14.82 -21.05 21.30
CA VAL A 284 16.25 -20.70 21.22
C VAL A 284 17.08 -21.52 22.20
N ARG A 285 16.61 -21.75 23.45
CA ARG A 285 17.37 -22.42 24.49
C ARG A 285 17.36 -23.96 24.36
N ALA A 286 16.20 -24.51 24.07
CA ALA A 286 16.02 -25.98 24.03
C ALA A 286 15.93 -26.49 22.58
N GLY A 287 15.38 -25.74 21.65
CA GLY A 287 15.16 -26.16 20.26
C GLY A 287 16.34 -25.85 19.32
N GLY A 288 17.39 -25.13 19.79
CA GLY A 288 18.56 -24.79 18.98
C GLY A 288 18.32 -23.78 17.86
N TYR A 289 17.16 -23.14 17.84
CA TYR A 289 16.84 -22.09 16.85
C TYR A 289 17.60 -20.78 17.14
N ARG A 290 17.92 -20.06 16.09
CA ARG A 290 18.45 -18.68 16.22
C ARG A 290 17.29 -17.71 16.08
N TYR A 291 17.35 -16.53 16.73
CA TYR A 291 16.31 -15.50 16.64
C TYR A 291 15.93 -15.14 15.19
N ARG A 292 16.91 -15.13 14.27
CA ARG A 292 16.68 -14.83 12.84
C ARG A 292 15.91 -15.92 12.08
N GLU A 293 15.69 -17.08 12.69
CA GLU A 293 14.94 -18.20 12.10
C GLU A 293 13.50 -18.24 12.61
N ILE A 294 13.14 -17.31 13.48
CA ILE A 294 11.82 -17.23 14.10
C ILE A 294 11.10 -15.99 13.55
N ALA A 295 9.90 -16.18 13.03
CA ALA A 295 9.03 -15.11 12.57
C ALA A 295 7.74 -15.04 13.40
N VAL A 296 7.32 -13.83 13.76
CA VAL A 296 6.01 -13.54 14.36
C VAL A 296 5.18 -12.78 13.33
N ILE A 297 4.04 -13.33 12.96
CA ILE A 297 3.17 -12.77 11.91
C ILE A 297 1.87 -12.32 12.54
N SER A 298 1.46 -11.08 12.25
CA SER A 298 0.18 -10.52 12.67
C SER A 298 -0.58 -9.97 11.48
N GLY A 299 -1.89 -10.18 11.43
CA GLY A 299 -2.78 -9.58 10.43
C GLY A 299 -3.05 -8.09 10.69
N ASP A 300 -2.89 -7.63 11.94
CA ASP A 300 -2.99 -6.22 12.33
C ASP A 300 -1.77 -5.82 13.19
N LEU A 301 -0.70 -5.45 12.50
CA LEU A 301 0.53 -5.04 13.18
C LEU A 301 0.34 -3.75 14.00
N SER A 302 -0.55 -2.86 13.59
CA SER A 302 -0.75 -1.56 14.26
C SER A 302 -1.20 -1.71 15.71
N SER A 303 -2.04 -2.70 16.00
CA SER A 303 -2.52 -3.01 17.35
C SER A 303 -1.48 -3.71 18.23
N TYR A 304 -0.47 -4.36 17.63
CA TYR A 304 0.51 -5.18 18.36
C TYR A 304 1.90 -4.54 18.47
N ALA A 305 2.30 -3.70 17.52
CA ALA A 305 3.69 -3.25 17.37
C ALA A 305 4.26 -2.55 18.62
N SER A 306 3.47 -1.70 19.28
CA SER A 306 3.90 -0.99 20.50
C SER A 306 4.18 -1.96 21.65
N TYR A 307 3.27 -2.90 21.88
CA TYR A 307 3.42 -3.93 22.90
C TYR A 307 4.57 -4.89 22.57
N ALA A 308 4.69 -5.32 21.31
CA ALA A 308 5.78 -6.18 20.86
C ALA A 308 7.15 -5.54 21.11
N ARG A 309 7.31 -4.25 20.77
CA ARG A 309 8.55 -3.51 20.99
C ARG A 309 8.91 -3.47 22.48
N GLN A 310 7.95 -3.21 23.34
CA GLN A 310 8.17 -3.14 24.79
C GLN A 310 8.50 -4.53 25.36
N ILE A 311 7.67 -5.53 25.08
CA ILE A 311 7.77 -6.87 25.67
C ILE A 311 9.04 -7.57 25.18
N PHE A 312 9.35 -7.54 23.88
CA PHE A 312 10.54 -8.19 23.36
C PHE A 312 11.82 -7.51 23.83
N ARG A 313 11.81 -6.18 23.99
CA ARG A 313 12.94 -5.44 24.62
C ARG A 313 13.13 -5.88 26.07
N GLN A 314 12.08 -5.96 26.88
CA GLN A 314 12.13 -6.41 28.27
C GLN A 314 12.59 -7.86 28.37
N ALA A 315 12.20 -8.70 27.42
CA ALA A 315 12.65 -10.09 27.34
C ALA A 315 14.05 -10.27 26.73
N GLY A 316 14.72 -9.21 26.29
CA GLY A 316 16.04 -9.28 25.65
C GLY A 316 16.02 -9.99 24.29
N ILE A 317 14.88 -9.99 23.59
CA ILE A 317 14.71 -10.61 22.27
C ILE A 317 15.05 -9.58 21.19
N PRO A 318 16.12 -9.76 20.39
CA PRO A 318 16.42 -8.90 19.26
C PRO A 318 15.38 -9.16 18.16
N CYS A 319 14.64 -8.13 17.73
CA CYS A 319 13.64 -8.24 16.70
C CYS A 319 13.64 -7.04 15.77
N PHE A 320 13.22 -7.24 14.54
CA PHE A 320 12.84 -6.21 13.61
C PHE A 320 11.30 -6.21 13.48
N ILE A 321 10.68 -5.04 13.57
CA ILE A 321 9.24 -4.86 13.39
C ILE A 321 9.04 -4.01 12.15
N ASP A 322 8.41 -4.58 11.12
CA ASP A 322 8.15 -3.90 9.85
C ASP A 322 6.93 -2.97 9.98
N GLU A 323 7.17 -1.79 10.56
CA GLU A 323 6.15 -0.75 10.68
C GLU A 323 6.66 0.61 10.18
N LYS A 324 5.73 1.42 9.72
CA LYS A 324 6.00 2.81 9.35
C LYS A 324 5.83 3.71 10.57
N HIS A 325 6.91 4.38 10.97
CA HIS A 325 6.82 5.41 12.01
C HIS A 325 6.43 6.75 11.43
N THR A 326 5.49 7.44 12.11
CA THR A 326 5.20 8.82 11.75
C THR A 326 6.26 9.74 12.36
N VAL A 327 6.66 10.76 11.62
CA VAL A 327 7.59 11.79 12.12
C VAL A 327 6.88 12.92 12.90
N LEU A 328 5.55 12.83 13.05
CA LEU A 328 4.74 13.89 13.65
C LEU A 328 5.10 14.18 15.13
N MET A 329 5.63 13.19 15.83
CA MET A 329 6.07 13.32 17.23
C MET A 329 7.54 13.75 17.36
N ASN A 330 8.22 14.00 16.24
CA ASN A 330 9.58 14.51 16.25
C ASN A 330 9.56 16.00 16.64
N PRO A 331 10.32 16.43 17.66
CA PRO A 331 10.32 17.83 18.13
C PRO A 331 10.64 18.85 17.03
N PHE A 332 11.53 18.51 16.09
CA PHE A 332 11.86 19.40 14.97
C PHE A 332 10.69 19.55 14.00
N VAL A 333 9.98 18.46 13.68
CA VAL A 333 8.79 18.50 12.83
C VAL A 333 7.69 19.31 13.50
N GLU A 334 7.51 19.13 14.81
CA GLU A 334 6.54 19.90 15.59
C GLU A 334 6.90 21.39 15.64
N PHE A 335 8.16 21.73 15.78
CA PHE A 335 8.67 23.10 15.71
C PHE A 335 8.33 23.77 14.36
N LEU A 336 8.62 23.10 13.24
CA LEU A 336 8.29 23.61 11.91
C LEU A 336 6.78 23.80 11.72
N ARG A 337 5.97 22.85 12.18
CA ARG A 337 4.50 22.95 12.11
C ARG A 337 3.99 24.11 12.97
N ALA A 338 4.48 24.21 14.18
CA ALA A 338 4.10 25.29 15.09
C ALA A 338 4.51 26.67 14.53
N ALA A 339 5.67 26.76 13.87
CA ALA A 339 6.09 28.00 13.20
C ALA A 339 5.12 28.42 12.05
N LEU A 340 4.61 27.45 11.28
CA LEU A 340 3.59 27.74 10.27
C LEU A 340 2.25 28.10 10.90
N ASP A 341 1.85 27.41 11.98
CA ASP A 341 0.61 27.69 12.70
C ASP A 341 0.61 29.09 13.35
N LEU A 342 1.76 29.62 13.75
CA LEU A 342 1.89 31.01 14.22
C LEU A 342 1.29 32.00 13.22
N VAL A 343 1.66 31.84 11.95
CA VAL A 343 1.21 32.76 10.89
C VAL A 343 -0.24 32.50 10.53
N VAL A 344 -0.64 31.22 10.39
CA VAL A 344 -1.99 30.83 10.01
C VAL A 344 -3.03 31.22 11.05
N GLN A 345 -2.67 31.17 12.34
CA GLN A 345 -3.56 31.47 13.47
C GLN A 345 -3.36 32.88 14.04
N ASP A 346 -2.74 33.75 13.26
CA ASP A 346 -2.47 35.16 13.64
C ASP A 346 -1.91 35.28 15.06
N PHE A 347 -0.86 34.51 15.38
CA PHE A 347 -0.20 34.55 16.69
C PHE A 347 -1.18 34.38 17.87
N SER A 348 -2.07 33.39 17.75
CA SER A 348 -2.92 33.01 18.87
C SER A 348 -2.09 32.52 20.05
N TYR A 349 -2.63 32.64 21.27
CA TYR A 349 -1.96 32.14 22.49
C TYR A 349 -1.46 30.69 22.31
N GLU A 350 -2.32 29.82 21.82
CA GLU A 350 -2.02 28.39 21.63
C GLU A 350 -0.88 28.19 20.62
N SER A 351 -0.89 28.91 19.52
CA SER A 351 0.13 28.77 18.48
C SER A 351 1.50 29.28 18.93
N VAL A 352 1.54 30.39 19.68
CA VAL A 352 2.78 30.98 20.21
C VAL A 352 3.42 30.04 21.23
N PHE A 353 2.69 29.59 22.22
CA PHE A 353 3.28 28.74 23.27
C PHE A 353 3.54 27.31 22.82
N ARG A 354 2.78 26.80 21.84
CA ARG A 354 3.14 25.56 21.14
C ARG A 354 4.49 25.66 20.46
N TYR A 355 4.78 26.76 19.77
CA TYR A 355 6.07 27.00 19.12
C TYR A 355 7.21 27.12 20.14
N LEU A 356 7.04 27.93 21.17
CA LEU A 356 8.09 28.16 22.19
C LEU A 356 8.38 26.88 23.01
N ARG A 357 7.38 26.08 23.32
CA ARG A 357 7.53 24.83 24.08
C ARG A 357 8.17 23.68 23.31
N CYS A 358 8.40 23.82 21.99
CA CYS A 358 9.17 22.83 21.25
C CYS A 358 10.64 22.76 21.68
N GLY A 359 11.14 23.73 22.47
CA GLY A 359 12.49 23.73 23.01
C GLY A 359 13.62 23.90 21.97
N MET A 360 13.27 24.39 20.78
CA MET A 360 14.20 24.67 19.68
C MET A 360 14.41 26.17 19.43
N GLY A 361 13.71 27.00 20.20
CA GLY A 361 13.85 28.46 20.18
C GLY A 361 14.96 28.97 21.06
N CYS A 362 15.07 30.31 21.16
CA CYS A 362 16.10 30.98 21.94
C CYS A 362 15.79 31.05 23.44
N LEU A 363 14.59 30.67 23.87
CA LEU A 363 14.15 30.75 25.26
C LEU A 363 14.27 29.38 25.94
N SER A 364 14.71 29.43 27.21
CA SER A 364 14.62 28.28 28.10
C SER A 364 13.18 27.96 28.46
N ARG A 365 12.97 26.82 29.11
CA ARG A 365 11.63 26.43 29.57
C ARG A 365 11.09 27.40 30.63
N GLU A 366 11.95 27.80 31.55
CA GLU A 366 11.62 28.73 32.63
C GLU A 366 11.22 30.11 32.06
N GLU A 367 12.04 30.66 31.15
CA GLU A 367 11.71 31.92 30.46
C GLU A 367 10.43 31.82 29.66
N THR A 368 10.12 30.66 29.06
CA THR A 368 8.88 30.45 28.33
C THR A 368 7.68 30.45 29.30
N ASP A 369 7.80 29.80 30.44
CA ASP A 369 6.75 29.76 31.45
C ASP A 369 6.50 31.16 32.08
N GLU A 370 7.54 31.95 32.32
CA GLU A 370 7.44 33.34 32.77
C GLU A 370 6.75 34.24 31.73
N LEU A 371 7.17 34.13 30.48
CA LEU A 371 6.55 34.85 29.36
C LEU A 371 5.08 34.49 29.21
N GLU A 372 4.75 33.22 29.37
CA GLU A 372 3.37 32.73 29.29
C GLU A 372 2.49 33.39 30.34
N ASN A 373 2.91 33.39 31.59
CA ASN A 373 2.21 34.04 32.69
C ASN A 373 1.98 35.55 32.44
N TYR A 374 3.00 36.21 31.90
CA TYR A 374 2.93 37.61 31.54
C TYR A 374 1.93 37.88 30.41
N VAL A 375 1.98 37.08 29.35
CA VAL A 375 1.06 37.18 28.17
C VAL A 375 -0.38 36.93 28.60
N ILE A 376 -0.62 35.96 29.50
CA ILE A 376 -1.96 35.71 30.07
C ILE A 376 -2.46 36.90 30.86
N ALA A 377 -1.62 37.43 31.76
CA ALA A 377 -1.98 38.54 32.62
C ALA A 377 -2.37 39.82 31.84
N LEU A 378 -1.69 40.07 30.73
CA LEU A 378 -1.95 41.24 29.86
C LEU A 378 -2.93 40.99 28.73
N GLY A 379 -3.37 39.73 28.52
CA GLY A 379 -4.29 39.35 27.46
C GLY A 379 -3.76 39.56 26.05
N ILE A 380 -2.44 39.39 25.86
CA ILE A 380 -1.77 39.60 24.58
C ILE A 380 -2.16 38.51 23.58
N ARG A 381 -2.72 38.91 22.42
CA ARG A 381 -3.12 38.02 21.34
C ARG A 381 -3.01 38.73 20.00
N GLY A 382 -2.64 37.99 18.94
CA GLY A 382 -2.54 38.49 17.58
C GLY A 382 -1.24 39.21 17.28
N PHE A 383 -0.78 39.11 16.02
CA PHE A 383 0.51 39.63 15.56
C PHE A 383 0.76 41.10 15.93
N GLN A 384 -0.25 41.95 15.80
CA GLN A 384 -0.10 43.39 16.10
C GLN A 384 0.25 43.65 17.56
N ARG A 385 -0.39 42.93 18.48
CA ARG A 385 -0.13 43.07 19.92
C ARG A 385 1.28 42.61 20.31
N TYR A 386 1.78 41.56 19.68
CA TYR A 386 3.16 41.08 19.91
C TYR A 386 4.23 42.04 19.38
N ARG A 387 3.87 43.02 18.52
CA ARG A 387 4.78 44.07 18.00
C ARG A 387 4.84 45.31 18.88
N GLU A 388 3.87 45.50 19.72
CA GLU A 388 3.81 46.69 20.61
C GLU A 388 4.67 46.46 21.85
N THR A 389 5.11 47.57 22.48
CA THR A 389 5.77 47.50 23.79
C THR A 389 4.72 47.21 24.86
N TRP A 390 4.97 46.19 25.66
CA TRP A 390 4.05 45.80 26.75
C TRP A 390 4.49 46.43 28.04
N THR A 391 3.63 47.14 28.70
CA THR A 391 3.88 47.83 29.99
C THR A 391 2.79 47.47 30.99
#